data_58a5d5ea0e29507b2e7caf63b6c7a7b6
#
_entry.id   58a5d5ea0e29507b2e7caf63b6c7a7b6
#
_cell.length_a   1.000
_cell.length_b   1.000
_cell.length_c   1.000
_cell.angle_alpha   90.00
_cell.angle_beta   90.00
_cell.angle_gamma   90.00
#
_symmetry.space_group_name_H-M   'P 1'
#
loop_
_entity.id
_entity.type
_entity.pdbx_description
1 polymer ?
#
loop_
_entity_poly.entity_id
_entity_poly.type
_entity_poly.pdbx_seq_one_letter_code
_entity_poly.pdbx_strand_id
1 'polypeptide(L)'
;MELKNYQIQVISDLERFLELLIEKQSISSAYSTLWNEKGVNVGIDGMPPYKTELAGVPQVCFKVPTGGGKTFLAANSIKPIFDSMPHIHPKAVVWLVPSDAILTQTYRTLTDKNHDYRKKIDVDFGNKVEIYSKQQLLNGQNFNPTSVSDNLSVFVLSYDSFRTSKKDGRKAYQENGSLLPFVRFKQDSGSLLEDTDETALIQVIRKLNPVVIVDDERVIIRTKLEKPSKI
;
A
#
# COMPACT_ATOMS: atom_id res chain seq x y z
N MET A 1 19.94 -7.61 6.01
CA MET A 1 19.21 -7.84 7.30
C MET A 1 18.29 -9.02 7.09
N GLU A 2 18.20 -9.96 8.06
CA GLU A 2 17.28 -11.10 8.03
C GLU A 2 16.10 -10.87 8.99
N LEU A 3 14.97 -11.48 8.67
CA LEU A 3 13.80 -11.46 9.55
C LEU A 3 14.06 -12.29 10.81
N LYS A 4 13.67 -11.77 11.97
CA LYS A 4 13.65 -12.51 13.23
C LYS A 4 12.48 -13.51 13.24
N ASN A 5 12.52 -14.54 14.08
CA ASN A 5 11.48 -15.58 14.11
C ASN A 5 10.06 -15.03 14.23
N TYR A 6 9.82 -14.05 15.09
CA TYR A 6 8.49 -13.44 15.20
C TYR A 6 8.08 -12.63 13.96
N GLN A 7 9.05 -12.04 13.26
CA GLN A 7 8.78 -11.32 12.00
C GLN A 7 8.45 -12.29 10.87
N ILE A 8 9.13 -13.43 10.82
CA ILE A 8 8.82 -14.53 9.90
C ILE A 8 7.38 -14.99 10.15
N GLN A 9 6.98 -15.18 11.41
CA GLN A 9 5.62 -15.58 11.76
C GLN A 9 4.59 -14.53 11.30
N VAL A 10 4.86 -13.23 11.49
CA VAL A 10 3.95 -12.16 11.03
C VAL A 10 3.79 -12.19 9.50
N ILE A 11 4.85 -12.39 8.75
CA ILE A 11 4.78 -12.49 7.28
C ILE A 11 4.05 -13.76 6.85
N SER A 12 4.33 -14.91 7.47
CA SER A 12 3.62 -16.17 7.21
C SER A 12 2.11 -16.05 7.51
N ASP A 13 1.74 -15.36 8.59
CA ASP A 13 0.34 -15.09 8.92
C ASP A 13 -0.33 -14.19 7.85
N LEU A 14 0.39 -13.21 7.34
CA LEU A 14 -0.08 -12.39 6.22
C LEU A 14 -0.30 -13.25 4.96
N GLU A 15 0.69 -14.05 4.58
CA GLU A 15 0.61 -14.94 3.41
C GLU A 15 -0.60 -15.88 3.54
N ARG A 16 -0.77 -16.52 4.71
CA ARG A 16 -1.92 -17.40 4.95
C ARG A 16 -3.26 -16.65 4.87
N PHE A 17 -3.33 -15.43 5.41
CA PHE A 17 -4.53 -14.60 5.28
C PHE A 17 -4.86 -14.27 3.83
N LEU A 18 -3.85 -13.93 3.02
CA LEU A 18 -4.01 -13.63 1.59
C LEU A 18 -4.49 -14.85 0.80
N GLU A 19 -3.95 -16.05 1.09
CA GLU A 19 -4.44 -17.32 0.53
C GLU A 19 -5.93 -17.55 0.88
N LEU A 20 -6.28 -17.38 2.15
CA LEU A 20 -7.66 -17.52 2.62
C LEU A 20 -8.61 -16.50 1.98
N LEU A 21 -8.15 -15.28 1.69
CA LEU A 21 -8.95 -14.29 0.95
C LEU A 21 -9.32 -14.81 -0.46
N ILE A 22 -8.38 -15.45 -1.14
CA ILE A 22 -8.60 -16.05 -2.45
C ILE A 22 -9.53 -17.25 -2.34
N GLU A 23 -9.31 -18.15 -1.37
CA GLU A 23 -10.12 -19.35 -1.15
C GLU A 23 -11.56 -19.02 -0.77
N LYS A 24 -11.75 -18.11 0.19
CA LYS A 24 -13.07 -17.84 0.80
C LYS A 24 -13.88 -16.78 0.07
N GLN A 25 -13.24 -15.95 -0.76
CA GLN A 25 -13.88 -14.80 -1.43
C GLN A 25 -14.66 -13.87 -0.46
N SER A 26 -14.29 -13.90 0.82
CA SER A 26 -14.90 -13.16 1.91
C SER A 26 -13.87 -12.81 2.98
N ILE A 27 -13.71 -11.51 3.23
CA ILE A 27 -12.73 -11.02 4.22
C ILE A 27 -13.04 -11.55 5.62
N SER A 28 -14.31 -11.50 6.03
CA SER A 28 -14.73 -11.99 7.36
C SER A 28 -14.52 -13.49 7.51
N SER A 29 -14.80 -14.27 6.46
CA SER A 29 -14.59 -15.72 6.47
C SER A 29 -13.10 -16.06 6.50
N ALA A 30 -12.27 -15.37 5.72
CA ALA A 30 -10.81 -15.54 5.72
C ALA A 30 -10.23 -15.24 7.11
N TYR A 31 -10.65 -14.12 7.70
CA TYR A 31 -10.23 -13.71 9.05
C TYR A 31 -10.61 -14.76 10.12
N SER A 32 -11.87 -15.21 10.11
CA SER A 32 -12.33 -16.21 11.08
C SER A 32 -11.60 -17.54 10.89
N THR A 33 -11.35 -17.96 9.66
CA THR A 33 -10.61 -19.19 9.37
C THR A 33 -9.17 -19.09 9.88
N LEU A 34 -8.47 -17.97 9.61
CA LEU A 34 -7.09 -17.76 10.10
C LEU A 34 -6.99 -17.91 11.63
N TRP A 35 -7.91 -17.29 12.37
CA TRP A 35 -7.90 -17.37 13.83
C TRP A 35 -8.26 -18.77 14.34
N ASN A 36 -9.20 -19.44 13.70
CA ASN A 36 -9.55 -20.83 14.02
C ASN A 36 -8.38 -21.79 13.78
N GLU A 37 -7.60 -21.61 12.70
CA GLU A 37 -6.37 -22.38 12.45
C GLU A 37 -5.32 -22.18 13.57
N LYS A 38 -5.35 -21.02 14.24
CA LYS A 38 -4.52 -20.71 15.42
C LYS A 38 -5.12 -21.17 16.75
N GLY A 39 -6.25 -21.86 16.72
CA GLY A 39 -6.97 -22.31 17.93
C GLY A 39 -7.71 -21.20 18.67
N VAL A 40 -7.96 -20.06 18.03
CA VAL A 40 -8.67 -18.93 18.62
C VAL A 40 -10.01 -18.72 17.92
N ASN A 41 -11.11 -18.80 18.66
CA ASN A 41 -12.44 -18.50 18.12
C ASN A 41 -12.61 -17.01 17.82
N VAL A 42 -13.46 -16.69 16.84
CA VAL A 42 -13.88 -15.31 16.55
C VAL A 42 -15.32 -15.12 17.04
N GLY A 43 -15.54 -14.11 17.88
CA GLY A 43 -16.82 -13.81 18.48
C GLY A 43 -16.77 -13.77 20.00
N ILE A 44 -17.76 -14.35 20.67
CA ILE A 44 -17.87 -14.37 22.13
C ILE A 44 -16.67 -15.15 22.69
N ASP A 45 -16.00 -14.60 23.68
CA ASP A 45 -14.81 -15.17 24.37
C ASP A 45 -13.58 -15.41 23.48
N GLY A 46 -13.48 -14.74 22.35
CA GLY A 46 -12.36 -14.86 21.42
C GLY A 46 -11.92 -13.55 20.80
N MET A 47 -11.37 -13.64 19.59
CA MET A 47 -11.03 -12.45 18.81
C MET A 47 -12.31 -11.70 18.39
N PRO A 48 -12.31 -10.35 18.44
CA PRO A 48 -13.41 -9.58 17.89
C PRO A 48 -13.66 -9.89 16.42
N PRO A 49 -14.93 -9.87 15.96
CA PRO A 49 -15.22 -10.01 14.53
C PRO A 49 -14.47 -8.99 13.69
N TYR A 50 -14.13 -9.38 12.46
CA TYR A 50 -13.49 -8.46 11.52
C TYR A 50 -14.36 -7.23 11.29
N LYS A 51 -13.78 -6.05 11.49
CA LYS A 51 -14.46 -4.76 11.22
C LYS A 51 -14.12 -4.31 9.81
N THR A 52 -15.12 -4.25 8.94
CA THR A 52 -14.99 -3.73 7.59
C THR A 52 -15.21 -2.21 7.61
N GLU A 53 -14.14 -1.43 7.54
CA GLU A 53 -14.24 0.03 7.41
C GLU A 53 -14.49 0.46 5.96
N LEU A 54 -13.90 -0.27 5.01
CA LEU A 54 -14.05 -0.03 3.58
C LEU A 54 -14.52 -1.32 2.91
N ALA A 55 -15.69 -1.27 2.28
CA ALA A 55 -16.29 -2.44 1.62
C ALA A 55 -15.34 -3.03 0.56
N GLY A 56 -15.08 -4.33 0.64
CA GLY A 56 -14.21 -5.05 -0.31
C GLY A 56 -12.72 -4.76 -0.18
N VAL A 57 -12.29 -4.00 0.83
CA VAL A 57 -10.88 -3.67 1.06
C VAL A 57 -10.39 -4.35 2.34
N PRO A 58 -9.59 -5.43 2.26
CA PRO A 58 -8.99 -6.04 3.43
C PRO A 58 -8.00 -5.09 4.08
N GLN A 59 -8.01 -5.09 5.41
CA GLN A 59 -7.11 -4.31 6.23
C GLN A 59 -6.39 -5.25 7.20
N VAL A 60 -5.07 -5.24 7.16
CA VAL A 60 -4.22 -6.03 8.07
C VAL A 60 -3.44 -5.06 8.95
N CYS A 61 -3.45 -5.31 10.24
CA CYS A 61 -2.73 -4.50 11.21
C CYS A 61 -1.69 -5.36 11.94
N PHE A 62 -0.42 -5.02 11.79
CA PHE A 62 0.66 -5.61 12.58
C PHE A 62 0.90 -4.79 13.84
N LYS A 63 0.61 -5.38 14.99
CA LYS A 63 0.94 -4.78 16.28
C LYS A 63 2.29 -5.30 16.74
N VAL A 64 3.33 -4.51 16.53
CA VAL A 64 4.73 -4.85 16.84
C VAL A 64 5.27 -3.85 17.85
N PRO A 65 6.05 -4.29 18.86
CA PRO A 65 6.65 -3.39 19.84
C PRO A 65 7.53 -2.31 19.18
N THR A 66 7.74 -1.21 19.89
CA THR A 66 8.71 -0.18 19.47
C THR A 66 10.10 -0.81 19.33
N GLY A 67 10.81 -0.48 18.25
CA GLY A 67 12.06 -1.14 17.90
C GLY A 67 11.95 -2.54 17.31
N GLY A 68 10.73 -3.08 17.15
CA GLY A 68 10.48 -4.40 16.55
C GLY A 68 10.57 -4.44 15.02
N GLY A 69 11.06 -3.39 14.36
CA GLY A 69 11.27 -3.38 12.91
C GLY A 69 9.99 -3.29 12.09
N LYS A 70 9.04 -2.44 12.49
CA LYS A 70 7.76 -2.20 11.78
C LYS A 70 7.98 -1.87 10.30
N THR A 71 8.84 -0.91 10.01
CA THR A 71 9.19 -0.49 8.64
C THR A 71 9.79 -1.63 7.82
N PHE A 72 10.59 -2.50 8.47
CA PHE A 72 11.15 -3.68 7.80
C PHE A 72 10.08 -4.74 7.50
N LEU A 73 9.14 -4.96 8.40
CA LEU A 73 7.97 -5.81 8.15
C LEU A 73 7.12 -5.26 7.02
N ALA A 74 6.88 -3.95 7.00
CA ALA A 74 6.14 -3.29 5.93
C ALA A 74 6.83 -3.51 4.56
N ALA A 75 8.14 -3.34 4.47
CA ALA A 75 8.90 -3.62 3.25
C ALA A 75 8.80 -5.09 2.80
N ASN A 76 8.86 -6.04 3.76
CA ASN A 76 8.73 -7.47 3.48
C ASN A 76 7.31 -7.90 3.13
N SER A 77 6.28 -7.11 3.42
CA SER A 77 4.89 -7.41 3.10
C SER A 77 4.52 -7.11 1.65
N ILE A 78 5.29 -6.25 0.95
CA ILE A 78 4.93 -5.78 -0.39
C ILE A 78 4.88 -6.95 -1.39
N LYS A 79 5.92 -7.78 -1.41
CA LYS A 79 5.98 -8.90 -2.37
C LYS A 79 4.87 -9.93 -2.14
N PRO A 80 4.63 -10.48 -0.94
CA PRO A 80 3.53 -11.42 -0.69
C PRO A 80 2.16 -10.88 -1.14
N ILE A 81 1.91 -9.58 -0.94
CA ILE A 81 0.65 -8.96 -1.36
C ILE A 81 0.51 -9.01 -2.88
N PHE A 82 1.53 -8.58 -3.63
CA PHE A 82 1.45 -8.59 -5.10
C PHE A 82 1.52 -10.00 -5.69
N ASP A 83 2.19 -10.95 -5.05
CA ASP A 83 2.20 -12.34 -5.48
C ASP A 83 0.82 -13.00 -5.32
N SER A 84 0.07 -12.64 -4.27
CA SER A 84 -1.31 -13.12 -4.06
C SER A 84 -2.32 -12.49 -5.02
N MET A 85 -1.97 -11.36 -5.65
CA MET A 85 -2.83 -10.61 -6.57
C MET A 85 -2.12 -10.32 -7.90
N PRO A 86 -1.78 -11.36 -8.68
CA PRO A 86 -0.95 -11.22 -9.89
C PRO A 86 -1.63 -10.40 -11.00
N HIS A 87 -2.96 -10.25 -10.94
CA HIS A 87 -3.74 -9.44 -11.87
C HIS A 87 -3.64 -7.92 -11.60
N ILE A 88 -3.14 -7.52 -10.42
CA ILE A 88 -2.97 -6.09 -10.11
C ILE A 88 -1.78 -5.55 -10.88
N HIS A 89 -2.09 -4.64 -11.81
CA HIS A 89 -1.12 -3.94 -12.62
C HIS A 89 -1.65 -2.55 -12.98
N PRO A 90 -0.88 -1.47 -12.84
CA PRO A 90 0.51 -1.41 -12.38
C PRO A 90 0.66 -1.71 -10.87
N LYS A 91 1.86 -2.08 -10.45
CA LYS A 91 2.18 -2.29 -9.03
C LYS A 91 2.53 -0.96 -8.39
N ALA A 92 1.65 -0.46 -7.54
CA ALA A 92 1.83 0.81 -6.84
C ALA A 92 1.61 0.65 -5.34
N VAL A 93 2.41 1.35 -4.54
CA VAL A 93 2.32 1.41 -3.08
C VAL A 93 2.27 2.87 -2.64
N VAL A 94 1.29 3.23 -1.84
CA VAL A 94 1.29 4.48 -1.07
C VAL A 94 1.81 4.17 0.32
N TRP A 95 2.98 4.69 0.65
CA TRP A 95 3.60 4.56 1.96
C TRP A 95 3.32 5.82 2.76
N LEU A 96 2.38 5.73 3.70
CA LEU A 96 1.94 6.85 4.53
C LEU A 96 2.66 6.84 5.88
N VAL A 97 3.17 8.00 6.25
CA VAL A 97 3.83 8.24 7.54
C VAL A 97 3.15 9.38 8.30
N PRO A 98 3.22 9.40 9.64
CA PRO A 98 2.45 10.36 10.45
C PRO A 98 2.97 11.80 10.40
N SER A 99 4.27 12.02 10.13
CA SER A 99 4.87 13.36 10.19
C SER A 99 5.95 13.58 9.13
N ASP A 100 6.28 14.84 8.87
CA ASP A 100 7.30 15.22 7.89
C ASP A 100 8.73 14.81 8.33
N ALA A 101 8.98 14.71 9.64
CA ALA A 101 10.27 14.21 10.14
C ALA A 101 10.45 12.71 9.77
N ILE A 102 9.41 11.89 9.98
CA ILE A 102 9.40 10.49 9.60
C ILE A 102 9.38 10.35 8.09
N LEU A 103 8.66 11.23 7.36
CA LEU A 103 8.66 11.27 5.89
C LEU A 103 10.07 11.39 5.34
N THR A 104 10.85 12.35 5.83
CA THR A 104 12.22 12.58 5.37
C THR A 104 13.11 11.36 5.63
N GLN A 105 13.00 10.77 6.81
CA GLN A 105 13.75 9.57 7.18
C GLN A 105 13.35 8.37 6.29
N THR A 106 12.06 8.10 6.16
CA THR A 106 11.56 6.98 5.36
C THR A 106 11.93 7.12 3.89
N TYR A 107 11.75 8.31 3.32
CA TYR A 107 12.12 8.60 1.94
C TYR A 107 13.63 8.37 1.72
N ARG A 108 14.49 8.90 2.60
CA ARG A 108 15.94 8.69 2.52
C ARG A 108 16.30 7.21 2.61
N THR A 109 15.69 6.48 3.53
CA THR A 109 15.91 5.05 3.72
C THR A 109 15.53 4.23 2.48
N LEU A 110 14.37 4.52 1.88
CA LEU A 110 13.87 3.78 0.72
C LEU A 110 14.56 4.18 -0.60
N THR A 111 15.15 5.38 -0.68
CA THR A 111 15.92 5.80 -1.86
C THR A 111 17.39 5.38 -1.81
N ASP A 112 17.94 5.11 -0.63
CA ASP A 112 19.32 4.62 -0.47
C ASP A 112 19.42 3.16 -0.89
N LYS A 113 19.99 2.90 -2.07
CA LYS A 113 20.20 1.54 -2.62
C LYS A 113 21.08 0.64 -1.74
N ASN A 114 21.82 1.21 -0.81
CA ASN A 114 22.64 0.46 0.14
C ASN A 114 21.90 0.08 1.42
N HIS A 115 20.74 0.69 1.68
CA HIS A 115 19.94 0.40 2.87
C HIS A 115 19.21 -0.95 2.73
N ASP A 116 19.18 -1.75 3.81
CA ASP A 116 18.63 -3.11 3.80
C ASP A 116 17.17 -3.17 3.35
N TYR A 117 16.34 -2.18 3.69
CA TYR A 117 14.93 -2.14 3.27
C TYR A 117 14.81 -1.94 1.76
N ARG A 118 15.63 -1.05 1.19
CA ARG A 118 15.66 -0.84 -0.25
C ARG A 118 16.18 -2.08 -0.98
N LYS A 119 17.27 -2.66 -0.52
CA LYS A 119 17.82 -3.90 -1.10
C LYS A 119 16.79 -5.03 -1.12
N LYS A 120 16.01 -5.18 -0.05
CA LYS A 120 14.95 -6.19 0.01
C LYS A 120 13.91 -5.97 -1.10
N ILE A 121 13.41 -4.74 -1.23
CA ILE A 121 12.43 -4.39 -2.26
C ILE A 121 13.04 -4.56 -3.66
N ASP A 122 14.28 -4.12 -3.87
CA ASP A 122 14.97 -4.27 -5.17
C ASP A 122 15.11 -5.74 -5.58
N VAL A 123 15.51 -6.62 -4.65
CA VAL A 123 15.60 -8.07 -4.91
C VAL A 123 14.23 -8.65 -5.23
N ASP A 124 13.20 -8.29 -4.47
CA ASP A 124 11.85 -8.81 -4.65
C ASP A 124 11.23 -8.42 -6.00
N PHE A 125 11.59 -7.27 -6.54
CA PHE A 125 11.03 -6.73 -7.79
C PHE A 125 12.06 -6.62 -8.92
N GLY A 126 13.16 -7.36 -8.86
CA GLY A 126 14.15 -7.46 -9.93
C GLY A 126 14.82 -6.12 -10.27
N ASN A 127 15.07 -5.27 -9.28
CA ASN A 127 15.60 -3.91 -9.39
C ASN A 127 14.71 -2.94 -10.20
N LYS A 128 13.46 -3.30 -10.47
CA LYS A 128 12.47 -2.46 -11.12
C LYS A 128 11.63 -1.75 -10.06
N VAL A 129 12.22 -0.77 -9.38
CA VAL A 129 11.61 -0.06 -8.25
C VAL A 129 11.89 1.43 -8.35
N GLU A 130 10.84 2.24 -8.37
CA GLU A 130 10.89 3.69 -8.32
C GLU A 130 10.26 4.21 -7.03
N ILE A 131 10.99 5.09 -6.35
CA ILE A 131 10.53 5.72 -5.10
C ILE A 131 10.28 7.20 -5.38
N TYR A 132 9.09 7.68 -5.09
CA TYR A 132 8.67 9.04 -5.37
C TYR A 132 8.34 9.80 -4.10
N SER A 133 8.86 11.02 -3.99
CA SER A 133 8.37 12.04 -3.08
C SER A 133 7.14 12.73 -3.68
N LYS A 134 6.33 13.41 -2.85
CA LYS A 134 5.20 14.22 -3.32
C LYS A 134 5.61 15.23 -4.41
N GLN A 135 6.77 15.88 -4.24
CA GLN A 135 7.25 16.88 -5.19
C GLN A 135 7.53 16.27 -6.57
N GLN A 136 8.13 15.08 -6.62
CA GLN A 136 8.38 14.37 -7.88
C GLN A 136 7.07 13.95 -8.56
N LEU A 137 6.09 13.47 -7.78
CA LEU A 137 4.76 13.14 -8.30
C LEU A 137 4.08 14.37 -8.90
N LEU A 138 4.06 15.51 -8.19
CA LEU A 138 3.45 16.74 -8.67
C LEU A 138 4.15 17.32 -9.91
N ASN A 139 5.46 17.13 -10.04
CA ASN A 139 6.22 17.64 -11.18
C ASN A 139 6.24 16.65 -12.38
N GLY A 140 5.66 15.45 -12.24
CA GLY A 140 5.75 14.41 -13.25
C GLY A 140 7.19 13.90 -13.48
N GLN A 141 8.09 14.10 -12.51
CA GLN A 141 9.50 13.74 -12.65
C GLN A 141 9.67 12.22 -12.62
N ASN A 142 9.98 11.64 -13.78
CA ASN A 142 10.01 10.18 -14.02
C ASN A 142 8.70 9.46 -13.68
N PHE A 143 7.65 10.21 -13.36
CA PHE A 143 6.34 9.70 -13.04
C PHE A 143 5.40 9.84 -14.25
N ASN A 144 5.24 8.77 -14.98
CA ASN A 144 4.42 8.68 -16.19
C ASN A 144 3.87 7.26 -16.36
N PRO A 145 2.88 7.04 -17.26
CA PRO A 145 2.25 5.72 -17.47
C PRO A 145 3.23 4.59 -17.77
N THR A 146 4.28 4.82 -18.56
CA THR A 146 5.28 3.80 -18.88
C THR A 146 6.08 3.40 -17.63
N SER A 147 6.60 4.39 -16.90
CA SER A 147 7.39 4.14 -15.70
C SER A 147 6.62 3.35 -14.67
N VAL A 148 5.34 3.68 -14.42
CA VAL A 148 4.52 2.96 -13.42
C VAL A 148 4.09 1.57 -13.91
N SER A 149 4.02 1.35 -15.22
CA SER A 149 3.76 0.02 -15.78
C SER A 149 4.97 -0.90 -15.68
N ASP A 150 6.18 -0.37 -15.82
CA ASP A 150 7.41 -1.17 -15.88
C ASP A 150 8.01 -1.46 -14.49
N ASN A 151 7.66 -0.65 -13.49
CA ASN A 151 8.29 -0.68 -12.17
C ASN A 151 7.25 -0.80 -11.04
N LEU A 152 7.69 -1.34 -9.89
CA LEU A 152 7.01 -1.07 -8.63
C LEU A 152 7.18 0.42 -8.30
N SER A 153 6.07 1.14 -8.18
CA SER A 153 6.06 2.56 -7.83
C SER A 153 5.70 2.75 -6.35
N VAL A 154 6.60 3.30 -5.55
CA VAL A 154 6.37 3.57 -4.11
C VAL A 154 6.28 5.07 -3.87
N PHE A 155 5.13 5.54 -3.43
CA PHE A 155 4.84 6.95 -3.13
C PHE A 155 4.98 7.19 -1.63
N VAL A 156 6.06 7.83 -1.21
CA VAL A 156 6.30 8.12 0.22
C VAL A 156 5.68 9.47 0.56
N LEU A 157 4.62 9.44 1.36
CA LEU A 157 3.76 10.57 1.65
C LEU A 157 3.46 10.68 3.14
N SER A 158 3.24 11.90 3.64
CA SER A 158 2.71 12.12 4.99
C SER A 158 1.19 12.30 4.96
N TYR A 159 0.52 12.17 6.10
CA TYR A 159 -0.91 12.50 6.21
C TYR A 159 -1.21 13.93 5.76
N ASP A 160 -0.28 14.87 6.03
CA ASP A 160 -0.42 16.26 5.62
C ASP A 160 -0.39 16.45 4.10
N SER A 161 0.12 15.47 3.36
CA SER A 161 0.11 15.49 1.89
C SER A 161 -1.29 15.57 1.29
N PHE A 162 -2.31 15.17 2.06
CA PHE A 162 -3.71 15.13 1.63
C PHE A 162 -4.64 16.04 2.45
N ARG A 163 -4.11 16.80 3.41
CA ARG A 163 -4.92 17.72 4.23
C ARG A 163 -5.26 19.00 3.46
N THR A 164 -6.53 19.17 3.10
CA THR A 164 -7.02 20.38 2.38
C THR A 164 -6.93 21.65 3.20
N SER A 165 -6.85 21.57 4.53
CA SER A 165 -6.59 22.70 5.41
C SER A 165 -5.19 23.31 5.27
N LYS A 166 -4.22 22.54 4.74
CA LYS A 166 -2.86 22.99 4.47
C LYS A 166 -2.68 23.34 2.99
N LYS A 167 -1.99 24.44 2.69
CA LYS A 167 -1.72 24.89 1.31
C LYS A 167 -1.03 23.79 0.49
N ASP A 168 -0.09 23.09 1.07
CA ASP A 168 0.64 22.02 0.39
C ASP A 168 -0.24 20.79 0.16
N GLY A 169 -1.11 20.44 1.11
CA GLY A 169 -2.07 19.34 0.95
C GLY A 169 -3.06 19.58 -0.18
N ARG A 170 -3.54 20.82 -0.34
CA ARG A 170 -4.47 21.21 -1.42
C ARG A 170 -3.92 20.95 -2.82
N LYS A 171 -2.61 21.03 -3.03
CA LYS A 171 -1.98 20.76 -4.34
C LYS A 171 -2.30 19.34 -4.86
N ALA A 172 -2.55 18.38 -3.99
CA ALA A 172 -2.90 17.02 -4.41
C ALA A 172 -4.28 16.94 -5.10
N TYR A 173 -5.14 17.93 -4.90
CA TYR A 173 -6.51 17.98 -5.43
C TYR A 173 -6.66 18.99 -6.58
N GLN A 174 -5.63 19.78 -6.88
CA GLN A 174 -5.66 20.76 -7.95
C GLN A 174 -5.32 20.12 -9.29
N GLU A 175 -5.86 20.70 -10.36
CA GLU A 175 -5.46 20.43 -11.73
C GLU A 175 -3.94 20.49 -11.87
N ASN A 176 -3.36 19.52 -12.60
CA ASN A 176 -1.92 19.43 -12.78
C ASN A 176 -1.56 18.94 -14.19
N GLY A 177 -1.18 19.86 -15.05
CA GLY A 177 -0.78 19.58 -16.43
C GLY A 177 0.38 18.58 -16.57
N SER A 178 1.27 18.45 -15.56
CA SER A 178 2.34 17.46 -15.57
C SER A 178 1.82 16.02 -15.52
N LEU A 179 0.58 15.82 -15.06
CA LEU A 179 -0.06 14.51 -14.93
C LEU A 179 -1.04 14.19 -16.07
N LEU A 180 -1.15 15.06 -17.08
CA LEU A 180 -1.96 14.85 -18.27
C LEU A 180 -1.76 13.49 -18.96
N PRO A 181 -0.55 12.92 -19.04
CA PRO A 181 -0.35 11.58 -19.62
C PRO A 181 -1.18 10.46 -18.94
N PHE A 182 -1.55 10.62 -17.67
CA PHE A 182 -2.37 9.64 -16.95
C PHE A 182 -3.88 9.71 -17.27
N VAL A 183 -4.35 10.77 -17.91
CA VAL A 183 -5.77 10.88 -18.33
C VAL A 183 -6.16 9.73 -19.24
N ARG A 184 -5.26 9.35 -20.18
CA ARG A 184 -5.46 8.23 -21.11
C ARG A 184 -5.10 6.86 -20.54
N PHE A 185 -4.62 6.82 -19.32
CA PHE A 185 -4.28 5.56 -18.66
C PHE A 185 -5.56 4.79 -18.33
N LYS A 186 -5.77 3.68 -19.03
CA LYS A 186 -7.00 2.89 -18.93
C LYS A 186 -6.99 2.04 -17.64
N GLN A 187 -7.39 2.64 -16.55
CA GLN A 187 -7.80 1.90 -15.35
C GLN A 187 -9.08 2.51 -14.79
N ASP A 188 -9.99 1.66 -14.38
CA ASP A 188 -11.23 2.10 -13.76
C ASP A 188 -10.94 2.57 -12.33
N SER A 189 -10.94 3.88 -12.14
CA SER A 189 -10.82 4.51 -10.81
C SER A 189 -12.16 4.80 -10.15
N GLY A 190 -13.26 4.39 -10.79
CA GLY A 190 -14.59 4.83 -10.41
C GLY A 190 -14.84 6.31 -10.79
N SER A 191 -15.91 6.89 -10.24
CA SER A 191 -16.22 8.31 -10.44
C SER A 191 -15.12 9.22 -9.91
N LEU A 192 -14.94 10.38 -10.54
CA LEU A 192 -14.08 11.44 -10.02
C LEU A 192 -14.49 11.83 -8.59
N LEU A 193 -13.54 12.21 -7.75
CA LEU A 193 -13.86 12.84 -6.48
C LEU A 193 -14.48 14.21 -6.76
N GLU A 194 -15.47 14.61 -5.96
CA GLU A 194 -16.06 15.93 -6.02
C GLU A 194 -14.97 17.00 -5.96
N ASP A 195 -15.16 18.07 -6.73
CA ASP A 195 -14.25 19.23 -6.82
C ASP A 195 -12.80 18.89 -7.21
N THR A 196 -12.57 17.79 -7.95
CA THR A 196 -11.23 17.46 -8.46
C THR A 196 -11.23 17.28 -9.98
N ASP A 197 -10.12 17.69 -10.60
CA ASP A 197 -9.82 17.42 -12.00
C ASP A 197 -9.20 16.02 -12.18
N GLU A 198 -9.38 15.41 -13.34
CA GLU A 198 -8.82 14.08 -13.62
C GLU A 198 -7.27 14.05 -13.68
N THR A 199 -6.62 15.21 -13.81
CA THR A 199 -5.17 15.38 -13.71
C THR A 199 -4.70 15.63 -12.28
N ALA A 200 -5.60 15.77 -11.31
CA ALA A 200 -5.21 15.94 -9.92
C ALA A 200 -4.43 14.70 -9.41
N LEU A 201 -3.37 14.93 -8.62
CA LEU A 201 -2.53 13.85 -8.12
C LEU A 201 -3.33 12.76 -7.40
N ILE A 202 -4.33 13.15 -6.60
CA ILE A 202 -5.18 12.18 -5.89
C ILE A 202 -5.95 11.28 -6.85
N GLN A 203 -6.41 11.79 -7.99
CA GLN A 203 -7.12 11.02 -9.01
C GLN A 203 -6.16 10.05 -9.71
N VAL A 204 -4.95 10.50 -10.03
CA VAL A 204 -3.92 9.64 -10.63
C VAL A 204 -3.57 8.49 -9.66
N ILE A 205 -3.35 8.79 -8.37
CA ILE A 205 -3.09 7.75 -7.36
C ILE A 205 -4.27 6.77 -7.29
N ARG A 206 -5.51 7.23 -7.29
CA ARG A 206 -6.70 6.34 -7.30
C ARG A 206 -6.76 5.45 -8.54
N LYS A 207 -6.42 5.98 -9.72
CA LYS A 207 -6.33 5.18 -10.96
C LYS A 207 -5.34 4.03 -10.85
N LEU A 208 -4.24 4.21 -10.13
CA LEU A 208 -3.22 3.18 -9.94
C LEU A 208 -3.65 2.09 -8.94
N ASN A 209 -4.77 2.27 -8.23
CA ASN A 209 -5.31 1.32 -7.24
C ASN A 209 -4.24 0.76 -6.28
N PRO A 210 -3.49 1.61 -5.57
CA PRO A 210 -2.31 1.21 -4.86
C PRO A 210 -2.62 0.38 -3.61
N VAL A 211 -1.67 -0.45 -3.22
CA VAL A 211 -1.58 -0.95 -1.84
C VAL A 211 -1.23 0.23 -0.93
N VAL A 212 -1.97 0.43 0.15
CA VAL A 212 -1.68 1.50 1.12
C VAL A 212 -1.04 0.89 2.36
N ILE A 213 0.18 1.30 2.64
CA ILE A 213 0.91 0.97 3.87
C ILE A 213 0.91 2.21 4.77
N VAL A 214 0.41 2.06 5.98
CA VAL A 214 0.46 3.10 7.02
C VAL A 214 1.54 2.70 8.02
N ASP A 215 2.68 3.37 7.98
CA ASP A 215 3.84 3.12 8.86
C ASP A 215 3.82 4.12 10.02
N ASP A 216 3.05 3.78 11.04
CA ASP A 216 2.84 4.56 12.24
C ASP A 216 3.08 3.70 13.50
N GLU A 217 2.39 3.91 14.60
CA GLU A 217 2.42 3.03 15.79
C GLU A 217 2.09 1.57 15.43
N ARG A 218 1.33 1.38 14.35
CA ARG A 218 0.97 0.09 13.76
C ARG A 218 1.24 0.14 12.26
N VAL A 219 1.62 -0.97 11.66
CA VAL A 219 1.62 -1.11 10.20
C VAL A 219 0.24 -1.57 9.77
N ILE A 220 -0.47 -0.75 9.01
CA ILE A 220 -1.77 -1.09 8.43
C ILE A 220 -1.60 -1.21 6.93
N ILE A 221 -2.02 -2.33 6.37
CA ILE A 221 -1.98 -2.60 4.94
C ILE A 221 -3.41 -2.67 4.42
N ARG A 222 -3.69 -1.94 3.35
CA ARG A 222 -4.99 -1.90 2.67
C ARG A 222 -4.79 -2.15 1.19
N THR A 223 -5.59 -3.02 0.61
CA THR A 223 -5.60 -3.26 -0.82
C THR A 223 -7.03 -3.56 -1.28
N LYS A 224 -7.40 -3.15 -2.50
CA LYS A 224 -8.71 -3.45 -3.05
C LYS A 224 -8.72 -4.86 -3.63
N LEU A 225 -9.65 -5.69 -3.18
CA LEU A 225 -9.93 -6.98 -3.83
C LEU A 225 -10.79 -6.72 -5.06
N GLU A 226 -10.26 -6.98 -6.22
CA GLU A 226 -11.08 -7.07 -7.43
C GLU A 226 -11.76 -8.44 -7.47
N LYS A 227 -13.09 -8.46 -7.71
CA LYS A 227 -13.76 -9.71 -8.01
C LYS A 227 -13.17 -10.26 -9.31
N PRO A 228 -12.77 -11.56 -9.37
CA PRO A 228 -12.37 -12.13 -10.63
C PRO A 228 -13.51 -11.92 -11.64
N SER A 229 -13.20 -11.34 -12.80
CA SER A 229 -14.13 -11.25 -13.92
C SER A 229 -14.60 -12.66 -14.22
N LYS A 230 -15.90 -12.87 -14.17
CA LYS A 230 -16.49 -14.13 -14.65
C LYS A 230 -16.07 -14.30 -16.11
N ILE A 231 -15.23 -15.26 -16.38
CA ILE A 231 -14.97 -15.79 -17.73
C ILE A 231 -16.22 -16.53 -18.18
#